data_daa25382dd8f6466baad17fc4a3aa547
#
_entry.id   daa25382dd8f6466baad17fc4a3aa547
#
_cell.length_a   1.000
_cell.length_b   1.000
_cell.length_c   1.000
_cell.angle_alpha   90.00
_cell.angle_beta   90.00
_cell.angle_gamma   90.00
#
_symmetry.space_group_name_H-M   'P 1'
#
loop_
_entity.id
_entity.type
_entity.pdbx_description
1 polymer ?
#
loop_
_entity_poly.entity_id
_entity_poly.type
_entity_poly.pdbx_seq_one_letter_code
_entity_poly.pdbx_strand_id
1 'polypeptide(L)'
;STVNIKATGVTASELAKVGEHLSEMDGVKIGTSWTRNYPQGTAFKTLLGTVTTSGLPSDSENTLLAEGYSRNDNVGASYLESLFQSTLAGSKKKTEVSSSGSSTKSKITYAGQKGNNVVLTINAKFQKKVQSILENNYTSGISNSSGVYAVVMNPNTGAIYAMAGIDRNVKTGKKTTDEIGAINHAIVMGSVVKGATVMAGLMTGVITPSNNTLTDVPIKLAGTASKTSWFNKSGNADQSLTAEEALEVSSNSYMMQIAMKMGGMTYSSGAQITLKPSIFTKLRYYFNMFGLGEKTGIDLPGEIAGYKGTANQAHIGNALDESFGNYDAYTVIQLAQYMSIFANGGRKMQPYIVKQIRSTNSDGSLGKVLYEAQPKVQSVIDAPASYFKIVRKGFYLVTHGSSSYVTGSALKSVTPSISAKTGTGETVTNGTETETETLSFVGYSPSSNPQVVVALAIPGASTSGSSGMNTTMAKEIFAAFWKYVKHNDTSS
;
A
#
# COMPACT_ATOMS: atom_id res chain seq x y z
N SER A 1 -18.24 -14.87 -37.71
CA SER A 1 -18.05 -13.98 -36.52
C SER A 1 -19.38 -13.31 -36.21
N THR A 2 -19.74 -13.25 -34.94
CA THR A 2 -20.93 -12.54 -34.46
C THR A 2 -20.55 -11.08 -34.18
N VAL A 3 -21.36 -10.16 -34.68
CA VAL A 3 -21.13 -8.71 -34.47
C VAL A 3 -22.35 -8.15 -33.74
N ASN A 4 -22.11 -7.33 -32.69
CA ASN A 4 -23.20 -6.63 -32.01
C ASN A 4 -23.69 -5.48 -32.89
N ILE A 5 -24.96 -5.58 -33.31
CA ILE A 5 -25.62 -4.49 -34.07
C ILE A 5 -25.99 -3.35 -33.14
N LYS A 6 -26.53 -3.65 -31.96
CA LYS A 6 -26.85 -2.71 -30.90
C LYS A 6 -26.62 -3.37 -29.54
N ALA A 7 -25.64 -2.92 -28.78
CA ALA A 7 -25.25 -3.52 -27.48
C ALA A 7 -25.82 -2.78 -26.28
N THR A 8 -26.20 -1.48 -26.43
CA THR A 8 -26.70 -0.67 -25.33
C THR A 8 -27.89 0.16 -25.76
N GLY A 9 -28.73 0.56 -24.80
CA GLY A 9 -29.91 1.39 -25.06
C GLY A 9 -30.98 0.75 -25.89
N VAL A 10 -31.06 -0.60 -25.93
CA VAL A 10 -32.12 -1.34 -26.60
C VAL A 10 -33.41 -1.18 -25.80
N THR A 11 -34.43 -0.63 -26.42
CA THR A 11 -35.75 -0.44 -25.79
C THR A 11 -36.62 -1.68 -25.88
N ALA A 12 -37.59 -1.80 -25.00
CA ALA A 12 -38.55 -2.89 -25.04
C ALA A 12 -39.33 -2.93 -26.37
N SER A 13 -39.60 -1.76 -26.97
CA SER A 13 -40.27 -1.66 -28.27
C SER A 13 -39.42 -2.16 -29.44
N GLU A 14 -38.11 -1.86 -29.42
CA GLU A 14 -37.16 -2.38 -30.42
C GLU A 14 -37.01 -3.89 -30.29
N LEU A 15 -36.91 -4.40 -29.05
CA LEU A 15 -36.86 -5.84 -28.78
C LEU A 15 -38.09 -6.57 -29.27
N ALA A 16 -39.29 -6.01 -29.04
CA ALA A 16 -40.53 -6.58 -29.52
C ALA A 16 -40.60 -6.62 -31.06
N LYS A 17 -40.29 -5.50 -31.73
CA LYS A 17 -40.24 -5.43 -33.20
C LYS A 17 -39.25 -6.39 -33.82
N VAL A 18 -38.04 -6.48 -33.31
CA VAL A 18 -37.04 -7.46 -33.80
C VAL A 18 -37.50 -8.88 -33.50
N GLY A 19 -38.09 -9.12 -32.32
CA GLY A 19 -38.61 -10.42 -31.92
C GLY A 19 -39.73 -10.94 -32.84
N GLU A 20 -40.65 -10.07 -33.26
CA GLU A 20 -41.75 -10.37 -34.20
C GLU A 20 -41.24 -10.75 -35.59
N HIS A 21 -40.11 -10.18 -36.04
CA HIS A 21 -39.54 -10.40 -37.37
C HIS A 21 -38.27 -11.29 -37.37
N LEU A 22 -37.94 -11.93 -36.25
CA LEU A 22 -36.71 -12.73 -36.13
C LEU A 22 -36.63 -13.88 -37.17
N SER A 23 -37.76 -14.44 -37.56
CA SER A 23 -37.86 -15.45 -38.57
C SER A 23 -37.55 -14.97 -40.01
N GLU A 24 -37.61 -13.67 -40.24
CA GLU A 24 -37.33 -12.99 -41.49
C GLU A 24 -35.91 -12.42 -41.57
N MET A 25 -35.17 -12.44 -40.43
CA MET A 25 -33.85 -11.86 -40.27
C MET A 25 -32.78 -12.92 -40.08
N ASP A 26 -32.34 -13.54 -41.18
CA ASP A 26 -31.31 -14.57 -41.16
C ASP A 26 -30.02 -14.06 -40.46
N GLY A 27 -29.55 -14.80 -39.46
CA GLY A 27 -28.34 -14.49 -38.71
C GLY A 27 -28.49 -13.46 -37.57
N VAL A 28 -29.67 -12.87 -37.39
CA VAL A 28 -29.95 -11.98 -36.26
C VAL A 28 -30.33 -12.79 -35.03
N LYS A 29 -29.75 -12.43 -33.88
CA LYS A 29 -30.06 -13.05 -32.58
C LYS A 29 -30.31 -11.95 -31.55
N ILE A 30 -31.31 -12.16 -30.72
CA ILE A 30 -31.53 -11.35 -29.50
C ILE A 30 -30.80 -12.05 -28.37
N GLY A 31 -30.00 -11.25 -27.63
CA GLY A 31 -29.27 -11.70 -26.46
C GLY A 31 -29.45 -10.76 -25.28
N THR A 32 -28.98 -11.20 -24.12
CA THR A 32 -28.85 -10.35 -22.94
C THR A 32 -27.39 -9.99 -22.75
N SER A 33 -27.14 -8.74 -22.38
CA SER A 33 -25.84 -8.28 -21.96
C SER A 33 -25.93 -7.68 -20.55
N TRP A 34 -24.79 -7.36 -19.95
CA TRP A 34 -24.73 -6.75 -18.66
C TRP A 34 -23.73 -5.59 -18.68
N THR A 35 -23.93 -4.65 -17.77
CA THR A 35 -23.02 -3.54 -17.57
C THR A 35 -22.60 -3.46 -16.11
N ARG A 36 -21.38 -3.02 -15.84
CA ARG A 36 -20.88 -2.86 -14.49
C ARG A 36 -21.19 -1.47 -13.97
N ASN A 37 -21.84 -1.40 -12.81
CA ASN A 37 -22.06 -0.18 -12.07
C ASN A 37 -21.03 -0.04 -10.93
N TYR A 38 -20.61 1.18 -10.67
CA TYR A 38 -19.70 1.52 -9.58
C TYR A 38 -20.41 2.45 -8.57
N PRO A 39 -21.25 1.91 -7.66
CA PRO A 39 -22.09 2.71 -6.78
C PRO A 39 -21.28 3.53 -5.76
N GLN A 40 -20.01 3.16 -5.56
CA GLN A 40 -19.08 3.91 -4.71
C GLN A 40 -18.33 5.04 -5.47
N GLY A 41 -18.62 5.24 -6.74
CA GLY A 41 -17.96 6.23 -7.60
C GLY A 41 -16.51 5.89 -7.87
N THR A 42 -15.62 6.89 -7.80
CA THR A 42 -14.18 6.74 -8.09
C THR A 42 -13.40 6.11 -6.95
N ALA A 43 -13.96 6.05 -5.74
CA ALA A 43 -13.25 5.63 -4.51
C ALA A 43 -12.74 4.17 -4.51
N PHE A 44 -13.15 3.36 -5.48
CA PHE A 44 -12.72 1.97 -5.61
C PHE A 44 -12.39 1.59 -7.05
N LYS A 45 -12.53 2.51 -7.98
CA LYS A 45 -12.55 2.19 -9.40
C LYS A 45 -11.25 1.51 -9.87
N THR A 46 -10.11 2.01 -9.44
CA THR A 46 -8.82 1.44 -9.81
C THR A 46 -8.62 0.07 -9.16
N LEU A 47 -8.97 -0.06 -7.88
CA LEU A 47 -8.85 -1.30 -7.12
C LEU A 47 -9.77 -2.41 -7.67
N LEU A 48 -11.03 -2.07 -7.95
CA LEU A 48 -11.97 -3.02 -8.55
C LEU A 48 -11.52 -3.41 -9.96
N GLY A 49 -10.99 -2.47 -10.69
CA GLY A 49 -10.62 -2.64 -12.07
C GLY A 49 -11.77 -2.38 -13.02
N THR A 50 -11.58 -2.78 -14.27
CA THR A 50 -12.53 -2.57 -15.37
C THR A 50 -12.99 -3.89 -15.98
N VAL A 51 -14.09 -3.82 -16.70
CA VAL A 51 -14.58 -4.90 -17.54
C VAL A 51 -14.46 -4.51 -19.01
N THR A 52 -14.30 -5.48 -19.89
CA THR A 52 -14.30 -5.23 -21.33
C THR A 52 -15.68 -4.77 -21.80
N THR A 53 -15.71 -4.02 -22.88
CA THR A 53 -16.94 -3.51 -23.53
C THR A 53 -17.09 -3.98 -24.98
N SER A 54 -16.07 -4.65 -25.51
CA SER A 54 -15.97 -5.05 -26.92
C SER A 54 -15.62 -6.54 -27.10
N GLY A 55 -15.94 -7.38 -26.13
CA GLY A 55 -15.64 -8.81 -26.15
C GLY A 55 -14.36 -9.20 -25.41
N LEU A 56 -13.88 -10.42 -25.67
CA LEU A 56 -12.72 -10.98 -24.97
C LEU A 56 -11.43 -10.23 -25.30
N PRO A 57 -10.51 -10.06 -24.31
CA PRO A 57 -9.18 -9.51 -24.56
C PRO A 57 -8.36 -10.46 -25.45
N SER A 58 -7.59 -9.92 -26.39
CA SER A 58 -6.82 -10.72 -27.35
C SER A 58 -5.73 -11.59 -26.73
N ASP A 59 -5.19 -11.18 -25.61
CA ASP A 59 -4.13 -11.89 -24.87
C ASP A 59 -4.64 -13.10 -24.07
N SER A 60 -5.92 -13.12 -23.70
CA SER A 60 -6.57 -14.19 -22.94
C SER A 60 -7.71 -14.88 -23.71
N GLU A 61 -7.95 -14.51 -24.97
CA GLU A 61 -9.08 -15.00 -25.76
C GLU A 61 -9.16 -16.52 -25.80
N ASN A 62 -8.07 -17.20 -26.12
CA ASN A 62 -8.07 -18.66 -26.26
C ASN A 62 -8.36 -19.37 -24.93
N THR A 63 -7.85 -18.86 -23.82
CA THR A 63 -8.13 -19.41 -22.47
C THR A 63 -9.60 -19.26 -22.13
N LEU A 64 -10.15 -18.07 -22.30
CA LEU A 64 -11.54 -17.76 -21.99
C LEU A 64 -12.53 -18.53 -22.92
N LEU A 65 -12.17 -18.69 -24.19
CA LEU A 65 -12.96 -19.55 -25.10
C LEU A 65 -12.97 -21.01 -24.62
N ALA A 66 -11.82 -21.52 -24.14
CA ALA A 66 -11.73 -22.88 -23.59
C ALA A 66 -12.56 -23.05 -22.31
N GLU A 67 -12.71 -21.97 -21.53
CA GLU A 67 -13.57 -21.90 -20.34
C GLU A 67 -15.06 -21.74 -20.68
N GLY A 68 -15.40 -21.62 -21.96
CA GLY A 68 -16.81 -21.57 -22.44
C GLY A 68 -17.37 -20.16 -22.64
N TYR A 69 -16.53 -19.12 -22.58
CA TYR A 69 -16.94 -17.77 -22.96
C TYR A 69 -17.10 -17.65 -24.49
N SER A 70 -17.92 -16.73 -24.92
CA SER A 70 -18.08 -16.35 -26.33
C SER A 70 -17.22 -15.12 -26.64
N ARG A 71 -16.76 -14.98 -27.90
CA ARG A 71 -15.89 -13.86 -28.32
C ARG A 71 -16.42 -12.47 -27.96
N ASN A 72 -17.75 -12.32 -27.92
CA ASN A 72 -18.42 -11.05 -27.61
C ASN A 72 -18.79 -10.91 -26.13
N ASP A 73 -18.37 -11.83 -25.26
CA ASP A 73 -18.65 -11.72 -23.84
C ASP A 73 -17.78 -10.65 -23.20
N ASN A 74 -18.37 -9.84 -22.31
CA ASN A 74 -17.64 -8.94 -21.46
C ASN A 74 -17.08 -9.71 -20.27
N VAL A 75 -15.83 -9.45 -19.95
CA VAL A 75 -15.08 -10.09 -18.85
C VAL A 75 -14.28 -9.06 -18.08
N GLY A 76 -13.83 -9.41 -16.90
CA GLY A 76 -12.90 -8.57 -16.13
C GLY A 76 -11.61 -8.32 -16.91
N ALA A 77 -11.21 -7.05 -17.03
CA ALA A 77 -10.03 -6.62 -17.78
C ALA A 77 -8.84 -6.29 -16.88
N SER A 78 -9.08 -5.92 -15.62
CA SER A 78 -8.00 -5.58 -14.69
C SER A 78 -8.37 -5.85 -13.24
N TYR A 79 -7.36 -5.94 -12.38
CA TYR A 79 -7.40 -6.06 -10.91
C TYR A 79 -8.45 -7.07 -10.41
N LEU A 80 -9.32 -6.68 -9.48
CA LEU A 80 -10.29 -7.62 -8.88
C LEU A 80 -11.29 -8.17 -9.88
N GLU A 81 -11.74 -7.39 -10.86
CA GLU A 81 -12.63 -7.88 -11.91
C GLU A 81 -11.97 -9.00 -12.74
N SER A 82 -10.69 -8.84 -13.10
CA SER A 82 -9.94 -9.87 -13.83
C SER A 82 -9.59 -11.05 -12.94
N LEU A 83 -9.07 -10.78 -11.73
CA LEU A 83 -8.62 -11.81 -10.78
C LEU A 83 -9.76 -12.76 -10.37
N PHE A 84 -10.97 -12.21 -10.20
CA PHE A 84 -12.15 -12.95 -9.75
C PHE A 84 -13.16 -13.18 -10.87
N GLN A 85 -12.73 -13.15 -12.16
CA GLN A 85 -13.62 -13.36 -13.29
C GLN A 85 -14.47 -14.63 -13.14
N SER A 86 -13.86 -15.78 -12.84
CA SER A 86 -14.58 -17.05 -12.68
C SER A 86 -15.53 -17.08 -11.48
N THR A 87 -15.23 -16.32 -10.44
CA THR A 87 -16.06 -16.17 -9.24
C THR A 87 -17.27 -15.26 -9.49
N LEU A 88 -17.03 -14.14 -10.16
CA LEU A 88 -18.02 -13.10 -10.42
C LEU A 88 -18.94 -13.46 -11.61
N ALA A 89 -18.44 -14.25 -12.56
CA ALA A 89 -19.22 -14.72 -13.68
C ALA A 89 -20.26 -15.74 -13.22
N GLY A 90 -21.51 -15.52 -13.62
CA GLY A 90 -22.54 -16.51 -13.52
C GLY A 90 -22.55 -17.44 -14.74
N SER A 91 -23.51 -18.31 -14.79
CA SER A 91 -23.80 -19.11 -15.98
C SER A 91 -25.00 -18.56 -16.73
N LYS A 92 -24.90 -18.57 -18.06
CA LYS A 92 -25.95 -18.01 -18.92
C LYS A 92 -27.20 -18.86 -18.92
N LYS A 93 -28.35 -18.22 -19.01
CA LYS A 93 -29.63 -18.84 -19.29
C LYS A 93 -29.57 -19.53 -20.67
N LYS A 94 -30.01 -20.79 -20.76
CA LYS A 94 -30.19 -21.52 -22.02
C LYS A 94 -31.67 -21.64 -22.34
N THR A 95 -32.03 -21.29 -23.57
CA THR A 95 -33.40 -21.37 -24.06
C THR A 95 -33.37 -22.12 -25.37
N GLU A 96 -34.13 -23.19 -25.46
CA GLU A 96 -34.41 -23.88 -26.72
C GLU A 96 -35.59 -23.20 -27.41
N VAL A 97 -35.42 -22.88 -28.66
CA VAL A 97 -36.48 -22.33 -29.51
C VAL A 97 -36.84 -23.40 -30.55
N SER A 98 -38.06 -23.82 -30.52
CA SER A 98 -38.63 -24.74 -31.55
C SER A 98 -39.69 -24.00 -32.32
N SER A 99 -39.61 -24.05 -33.65
CA SER A 99 -40.67 -23.55 -34.55
C SER A 99 -41.42 -24.72 -35.20
N SER A 100 -42.73 -24.65 -35.17
CA SER A 100 -43.59 -25.59 -35.85
C SER A 100 -44.67 -24.78 -36.60
N GLY A 101 -44.51 -24.68 -37.90
CA GLY A 101 -45.36 -23.83 -38.74
C GLY A 101 -45.16 -22.33 -38.42
N SER A 102 -46.28 -21.62 -38.27
CA SER A 102 -46.24 -20.19 -37.92
C SER A 102 -46.07 -19.88 -36.41
N SER A 103 -45.89 -20.90 -35.57
CA SER A 103 -45.74 -20.71 -34.13
C SER A 103 -44.33 -21.04 -33.64
N THR A 104 -43.72 -20.08 -32.95
CA THR A 104 -42.41 -20.24 -32.28
C THR A 104 -42.64 -20.45 -30.79
N LYS A 105 -42.16 -21.57 -30.24
CA LYS A 105 -42.20 -21.86 -28.80
C LYS A 105 -40.79 -21.78 -28.25
N SER A 106 -40.62 -21.02 -27.18
CA SER A 106 -39.38 -20.98 -26.45
C SER A 106 -39.51 -21.72 -25.11
N LYS A 107 -38.59 -22.62 -24.82
CA LYS A 107 -38.49 -23.34 -23.54
C LYS A 107 -37.16 -23.06 -22.88
N ILE A 108 -37.19 -22.56 -21.64
CA ILE A 108 -35.99 -22.42 -20.85
C ILE A 108 -35.52 -23.81 -20.43
N THR A 109 -34.36 -24.24 -20.92
CA THR A 109 -33.74 -25.52 -20.55
C THR A 109 -32.76 -25.37 -19.36
N TYR A 110 -32.28 -24.18 -19.14
CA TYR A 110 -31.45 -23.84 -18.00
C TYR A 110 -31.64 -22.36 -17.63
N ALA A 111 -32.01 -22.09 -16.39
CA ALA A 111 -32.34 -20.73 -15.93
C ALA A 111 -31.10 -19.78 -15.79
N GLY A 112 -29.91 -20.34 -15.80
CA GLY A 112 -28.68 -19.63 -15.45
C GLY A 112 -28.53 -19.50 -13.95
N GLN A 113 -27.33 -19.13 -13.53
CA GLN A 113 -27.02 -18.81 -12.12
C GLN A 113 -26.27 -17.48 -12.06
N LYS A 114 -26.61 -16.67 -11.07
CA LYS A 114 -25.83 -15.43 -10.75
C LYS A 114 -24.44 -15.83 -10.27
N GLY A 115 -23.44 -15.04 -10.62
CA GLY A 115 -22.10 -15.18 -10.07
C GLY A 115 -22.06 -14.96 -8.55
N ASN A 116 -20.96 -15.33 -7.95
CA ASN A 116 -20.74 -15.15 -6.52
C ASN A 116 -20.31 -13.70 -6.22
N ASN A 117 -20.32 -13.35 -4.95
CA ASN A 117 -19.92 -12.05 -4.46
C ASN A 117 -18.56 -12.14 -3.80
N VAL A 118 -17.66 -11.19 -4.10
CA VAL A 118 -16.39 -10.99 -3.41
C VAL A 118 -16.60 -9.89 -2.38
N VAL A 119 -16.48 -10.24 -1.11
CA VAL A 119 -16.61 -9.31 0.01
C VAL A 119 -15.21 -8.89 0.44
N LEU A 120 -14.97 -7.58 0.49
CA LEU A 120 -13.66 -7.02 0.83
C LEU A 120 -13.53 -6.73 2.34
N THR A 121 -12.28 -6.67 2.83
CA THR A 121 -11.95 -6.18 4.17
C THR A 121 -12.13 -4.67 4.30
N ILE A 122 -12.16 -3.97 3.17
CA ILE A 122 -12.22 -2.52 3.09
C ILE A 122 -13.60 -2.02 3.53
N ASN A 123 -13.64 -1.08 4.46
CA ASN A 123 -14.85 -0.37 4.83
C ASN A 123 -15.09 0.78 3.83
N ALA A 124 -16.21 0.74 3.10
CA ALA A 124 -16.48 1.70 2.02
C ALA A 124 -16.57 3.15 2.49
N LYS A 125 -17.19 3.42 3.63
CA LYS A 125 -17.29 4.77 4.19
C LYS A 125 -15.93 5.29 4.64
N PHE A 126 -15.14 4.44 5.28
CA PHE A 126 -13.79 4.76 5.71
C PHE A 126 -12.85 4.99 4.51
N GLN A 127 -12.89 4.12 3.49
CA GLN A 127 -12.13 4.30 2.25
C GLN A 127 -12.38 5.66 1.60
N LYS A 128 -13.65 6.03 1.44
CA LYS A 128 -14.04 7.35 0.91
C LYS A 128 -13.49 8.50 1.77
N LYS A 129 -13.55 8.33 3.09
CA LYS A 129 -13.04 9.37 4.00
C LYS A 129 -11.52 9.49 3.90
N VAL A 130 -10.78 8.37 3.82
CA VAL A 130 -9.33 8.40 3.62
C VAL A 130 -8.97 9.07 2.30
N GLN A 131 -9.64 8.71 1.20
CA GLN A 131 -9.44 9.34 -0.10
C GLN A 131 -9.66 10.86 -0.03
N SER A 132 -10.76 11.29 0.60
CA SER A 132 -11.07 12.71 0.81
C SER A 132 -10.01 13.43 1.67
N ILE A 133 -9.45 12.76 2.68
CA ILE A 133 -8.36 13.34 3.49
C ILE A 133 -7.13 13.59 2.62
N LEU A 134 -6.77 12.63 1.76
CA LEU A 134 -5.65 12.83 0.82
C LEU A 134 -5.93 14.01 -0.11
N GLU A 135 -7.09 14.06 -0.74
CA GLU A 135 -7.49 15.12 -1.67
C GLU A 135 -7.45 16.51 -1.04
N ASN A 136 -7.98 16.64 0.19
CA ASN A 136 -8.07 17.91 0.89
C ASN A 136 -6.71 18.44 1.38
N ASN A 137 -5.79 17.56 1.71
CA ASN A 137 -4.49 17.94 2.25
C ASN A 137 -3.36 17.96 1.20
N TYR A 138 -3.53 17.29 0.06
CA TYR A 138 -2.55 17.25 -1.02
C TYR A 138 -2.69 18.46 -1.94
N THR A 139 -2.34 19.66 -1.45
CA THR A 139 -2.68 20.94 -2.11
C THR A 139 -1.50 21.88 -2.30
N SER A 140 -0.55 21.93 -1.39
CA SER A 140 0.58 22.88 -1.41
C SER A 140 1.94 22.17 -1.42
N GLY A 141 2.95 22.78 -2.03
CA GLY A 141 4.28 22.20 -2.07
C GLY A 141 4.39 20.90 -2.90
N ILE A 142 3.49 20.71 -3.87
CA ILE A 142 3.35 19.46 -4.63
C ILE A 142 3.70 19.60 -6.12
N SER A 143 4.31 20.72 -6.53
CA SER A 143 4.60 20.97 -7.96
C SER A 143 5.42 19.85 -8.61
N ASN A 144 6.36 19.28 -7.88
CA ASN A 144 7.21 18.17 -8.32
C ASN A 144 6.76 16.80 -7.79
N SER A 145 5.69 16.77 -6.99
CA SER A 145 5.17 15.52 -6.45
C SER A 145 4.40 14.72 -7.49
N SER A 146 4.67 13.42 -7.55
CA SER A 146 4.00 12.48 -8.44
C SER A 146 2.76 11.83 -7.82
N GLY A 147 2.44 12.09 -6.55
CA GLY A 147 1.26 11.54 -5.92
C GLY A 147 1.31 11.47 -4.41
N VAL A 148 0.31 10.83 -3.84
CA VAL A 148 0.22 10.48 -2.41
C VAL A 148 -0.52 9.15 -2.28
N TYR A 149 -0.02 8.27 -1.41
CA TYR A 149 -0.57 6.93 -1.21
C TYR A 149 -0.65 6.60 0.26
N ALA A 150 -1.73 5.95 0.68
CA ALA A 150 -1.98 5.58 2.06
C ALA A 150 -2.55 4.16 2.17
N VAL A 151 -2.10 3.42 3.17
CA VAL A 151 -2.61 2.11 3.56
C VAL A 151 -2.95 2.11 5.04
N VAL A 152 -4.12 1.60 5.37
CA VAL A 152 -4.58 1.40 6.75
C VAL A 152 -4.85 -0.09 6.95
N MET A 153 -4.19 -0.71 7.91
CA MET A 153 -4.16 -2.16 8.08
C MET A 153 -4.38 -2.57 9.54
N ASN A 154 -5.04 -3.70 9.72
CA ASN A 154 -5.08 -4.37 11.03
C ASN A 154 -3.73 -5.08 11.27
N PRO A 155 -2.94 -4.68 12.28
CA PRO A 155 -1.63 -5.27 12.51
C PRO A 155 -1.67 -6.72 12.95
N ASN A 156 -2.78 -7.18 13.51
CA ASN A 156 -2.90 -8.53 14.07
C ASN A 156 -3.38 -9.57 13.06
N THR A 157 -4.04 -9.13 11.98
CA THR A 157 -4.61 -10.03 10.97
C THR A 157 -4.04 -9.83 9.57
N GLY A 158 -3.56 -8.63 9.24
CA GLY A 158 -3.17 -8.25 7.88
C GLY A 158 -4.34 -7.70 7.04
N ALA A 159 -5.55 -7.68 7.56
CA ALA A 159 -6.71 -7.16 6.84
C ALA A 159 -6.54 -5.67 6.52
N ILE A 160 -6.76 -5.28 5.26
CA ILE A 160 -6.70 -3.89 4.82
C ILE A 160 -8.03 -3.22 5.08
N TYR A 161 -8.04 -2.16 5.88
CA TYR A 161 -9.22 -1.33 6.15
C TYR A 161 -9.45 -0.27 5.08
N ALA A 162 -8.37 0.29 4.54
CA ALA A 162 -8.39 1.23 3.43
C ALA A 162 -7.06 1.20 2.67
N MET A 163 -7.13 1.41 1.37
CA MET A 163 -6.00 1.61 0.49
C MET A 163 -6.38 2.70 -0.51
N ALA A 164 -5.81 3.89 -0.34
CA ALA A 164 -6.19 5.09 -1.08
C ALA A 164 -4.97 5.74 -1.73
N GLY A 165 -5.19 6.51 -2.78
CA GLY A 165 -4.10 7.19 -3.44
C GLY A 165 -4.56 8.19 -4.49
N ILE A 166 -3.63 9.05 -4.84
CA ILE A 166 -3.72 10.03 -5.91
C ILE A 166 -2.43 9.93 -6.72
N ASP A 167 -2.55 9.60 -7.99
CA ASP A 167 -1.48 9.82 -8.97
C ASP A 167 -1.55 11.24 -9.49
N ARG A 168 -0.41 11.88 -9.66
CA ARG A 168 -0.31 13.23 -10.20
C ARG A 168 0.71 13.28 -11.32
N ASN A 169 0.27 13.69 -12.48
CA ASN A 169 1.17 13.99 -13.60
C ASN A 169 1.95 15.29 -13.28
N VAL A 170 3.26 15.17 -13.06
CA VAL A 170 4.12 16.30 -12.67
C VAL A 170 4.10 17.43 -13.70
N LYS A 171 4.03 17.11 -15.00
CA LYS A 171 4.06 18.10 -16.09
C LYS A 171 2.76 18.89 -16.22
N THR A 172 1.62 18.20 -16.11
CA THR A 172 0.29 18.81 -16.33
C THR A 172 -0.41 19.20 -15.04
N GLY A 173 0.04 18.70 -13.90
CA GLY A 173 -0.61 18.86 -12.60
C GLY A 173 -1.91 18.06 -12.45
N LYS A 174 -2.31 17.27 -13.46
CA LYS A 174 -3.54 16.47 -13.43
C LYS A 174 -3.45 15.40 -12.34
N LYS A 175 -4.47 15.33 -11.51
CA LYS A 175 -4.63 14.32 -10.46
C LYS A 175 -5.66 13.28 -10.88
N THR A 176 -5.40 12.02 -10.56
CA THR A 176 -6.32 10.89 -10.75
C THR A 176 -6.28 9.99 -9.51
N THR A 177 -7.42 9.42 -9.16
CA THR A 177 -7.47 8.43 -8.07
C THR A 177 -6.68 7.19 -8.47
N ASP A 178 -5.80 6.71 -7.58
CA ASP A 178 -4.96 5.54 -7.80
C ASP A 178 -4.68 4.80 -6.48
N GLU A 179 -5.51 3.84 -6.14
CA GLU A 179 -5.33 3.01 -4.96
C GLU A 179 -4.17 2.02 -5.14
N ILE A 180 -3.91 1.62 -6.38
CA ILE A 180 -2.90 0.62 -6.72
C ILE A 180 -1.48 1.15 -6.59
N GLY A 181 -1.29 2.46 -6.69
CA GLY A 181 0.01 3.08 -6.45
C GLY A 181 0.61 2.72 -5.08
N ALA A 182 -0.21 2.38 -4.09
CA ALA A 182 0.27 1.91 -2.78
C ALA A 182 1.04 0.58 -2.83
N ILE A 183 0.89 -0.22 -3.88
CA ILE A 183 1.56 -1.53 -4.04
C ILE A 183 2.59 -1.57 -5.17
N ASN A 184 2.58 -0.59 -6.08
CA ASN A 184 3.40 -0.62 -7.28
C ASN A 184 4.26 0.63 -7.53
N HIS A 185 4.27 1.62 -6.64
CA HIS A 185 5.20 2.74 -6.69
C HIS A 185 6.33 2.54 -5.67
N ALA A 186 7.56 2.47 -6.17
CA ALA A 186 8.77 2.43 -5.36
C ALA A 186 9.18 3.87 -4.99
N ILE A 187 9.26 4.15 -3.70
CA ILE A 187 9.50 5.47 -3.13
C ILE A 187 10.64 5.39 -2.12
N VAL A 188 11.60 6.31 -2.19
CA VAL A 188 12.64 6.47 -1.15
C VAL A 188 11.95 7.04 0.09
N MET A 189 11.85 6.24 1.14
CA MET A 189 10.93 6.52 2.26
C MET A 189 11.56 7.34 3.39
N GLY A 190 12.88 7.40 3.47
CA GLY A 190 13.58 8.12 4.53
C GLY A 190 13.40 7.49 5.91
N SER A 191 13.39 8.33 6.92
CA SER A 191 13.54 7.96 8.32
C SER A 191 12.50 7.01 8.91
N VAL A 192 11.41 6.71 8.22
CA VAL A 192 10.42 5.73 8.71
C VAL A 192 11.00 4.33 8.85
N VAL A 193 12.06 3.99 8.12
CA VAL A 193 12.70 2.67 8.16
C VAL A 193 13.66 2.48 9.36
N LYS A 194 13.94 3.52 10.13
CA LYS A 194 14.94 3.50 11.20
C LYS A 194 14.68 2.47 12.29
N GLY A 195 13.44 2.07 12.50
CA GLY A 195 13.11 0.96 13.40
C GLY A 195 13.78 -0.35 12.98
N ALA A 196 13.83 -0.65 11.67
CA ALA A 196 14.53 -1.81 11.16
C ALA A 196 16.05 -1.71 11.34
N THR A 197 16.63 -0.53 11.21
CA THR A 197 18.06 -0.28 11.45
C THR A 197 18.42 -0.51 12.92
N VAL A 198 17.62 -0.02 13.85
CA VAL A 198 17.82 -0.26 15.28
C VAL A 198 17.71 -1.76 15.59
N MET A 199 16.71 -2.44 15.04
CA MET A 199 16.59 -3.90 15.19
C MET A 199 17.80 -4.64 14.61
N ALA A 200 18.29 -4.25 13.44
CA ALA A 200 19.51 -4.80 12.86
C ALA A 200 20.71 -4.62 13.78
N GLY A 201 20.86 -3.45 14.38
CA GLY A 201 21.91 -3.18 15.36
C GLY A 201 21.83 -4.07 16.61
N LEU A 202 20.63 -4.26 17.14
CA LEU A 202 20.36 -5.14 18.28
C LEU A 202 20.58 -6.60 17.93
N MET A 203 20.05 -7.06 16.79
CA MET A 203 20.12 -8.46 16.36
C MET A 203 21.53 -8.88 15.96
N THR A 204 22.37 -7.96 15.50
CA THR A 204 23.80 -8.21 15.23
C THR A 204 24.69 -8.02 16.46
N GLY A 205 24.14 -7.51 17.56
CA GLY A 205 24.87 -7.28 18.80
C GLY A 205 25.81 -6.08 18.77
N VAL A 206 25.79 -5.23 17.72
CA VAL A 206 26.62 -4.01 17.66
C VAL A 206 26.11 -2.93 18.59
N ILE A 207 24.88 -3.02 19.00
CA ILE A 207 24.28 -2.39 20.18
C ILE A 207 23.52 -3.45 20.97
N THR A 208 23.34 -3.22 22.27
CA THR A 208 22.59 -4.14 23.15
C THR A 208 21.60 -3.35 24.01
N PRO A 209 20.62 -3.97 24.65
CA PRO A 209 19.69 -3.26 25.52
C PRO A 209 20.38 -2.47 26.64
N SER A 210 21.52 -2.95 27.14
CA SER A 210 22.30 -2.30 28.21
C SER A 210 23.42 -1.38 27.69
N ASN A 211 23.74 -1.44 26.40
CA ASN A 211 24.81 -0.64 25.78
C ASN A 211 24.40 -0.23 24.35
N ASN A 212 23.60 0.81 24.26
CA ASN A 212 23.10 1.33 22.99
C ASN A 212 23.18 2.87 22.88
N THR A 213 24.00 3.49 23.69
CA THR A 213 24.23 4.93 23.61
C THR A 213 25.33 5.26 22.62
N LEU A 214 25.02 6.09 21.62
CA LEU A 214 25.97 6.64 20.65
C LEU A 214 25.81 8.16 20.60
N THR A 215 26.91 8.86 20.33
CA THR A 215 26.87 10.33 20.22
C THR A 215 26.50 10.74 18.80
N ASP A 216 25.43 11.52 18.65
CA ASP A 216 25.09 12.16 17.38
C ASP A 216 26.11 13.25 17.09
N VAL A 217 26.82 13.09 16.00
CA VAL A 217 27.82 14.04 15.47
C VAL A 217 27.70 14.08 13.95
N PRO A 218 28.11 15.17 13.29
CA PRO A 218 28.29 15.16 11.84
C PRO A 218 29.26 14.06 11.40
N ILE A 219 28.82 13.15 10.54
CA ILE A 219 29.65 12.06 10.02
C ILE A 219 30.52 12.60 8.89
N LYS A 220 31.80 12.73 9.16
CA LYS A 220 32.82 13.22 8.22
C LYS A 220 33.78 12.08 7.90
N LEU A 221 33.71 11.56 6.69
CA LEU A 221 34.58 10.48 6.19
C LEU A 221 35.39 10.97 4.99
N ALA A 222 36.61 10.49 4.85
CA ALA A 222 37.50 10.90 3.78
C ALA A 222 36.89 10.58 2.41
N GLY A 223 36.93 11.56 1.49
CA GLY A 223 36.43 11.41 0.14
C GLY A 223 34.90 11.46 0.00
N THR A 224 34.15 11.83 1.05
CA THR A 224 32.70 11.97 1.00
C THR A 224 32.25 13.34 1.54
N ALA A 225 31.08 13.80 1.10
CA ALA A 225 30.41 14.92 1.74
C ALA A 225 30.01 14.56 3.19
N SER A 226 30.02 15.56 4.07
CA SER A 226 29.55 15.38 5.44
C SER A 226 28.08 14.99 5.47
N LYS A 227 27.73 13.95 6.22
CA LYS A 227 26.35 13.48 6.42
C LYS A 227 25.91 13.80 7.84
N THR A 228 24.72 14.35 8.02
CA THR A 228 24.27 14.91 9.30
C THR A 228 22.87 14.49 9.65
N SER A 229 22.54 14.59 10.93
CA SER A 229 21.17 14.65 11.40
C SER A 229 20.59 16.05 11.13
N TRP A 230 19.29 16.14 10.90
CA TRP A 230 18.60 17.39 10.53
C TRP A 230 18.80 18.51 11.57
N PHE A 231 18.87 18.16 12.85
CA PHE A 231 19.03 19.09 13.97
C PHE A 231 20.50 19.42 14.28
N ASN A 232 21.46 18.63 13.76
CA ASN A 232 22.88 18.74 14.10
C ASN A 232 23.76 18.87 12.85
N LYS A 233 23.48 19.86 12.02
CA LYS A 233 24.19 20.06 10.75
C LYS A 233 25.62 20.55 10.92
N SER A 234 25.89 21.30 11.97
CA SER A 234 27.19 21.94 12.24
C SER A 234 28.04 21.29 13.33
N GLY A 235 27.47 20.37 14.12
CA GLY A 235 28.11 19.81 15.32
C GLY A 235 27.86 20.65 16.58
N ASN A 236 27.01 21.66 16.51
CA ASN A 236 26.69 22.48 17.70
C ASN A 236 25.60 21.85 18.58
N ALA A 237 24.98 20.79 18.13
CA ALA A 237 23.93 20.02 18.82
C ALA A 237 24.34 18.56 19.08
N ASP A 238 25.64 18.31 19.20
CA ASP A 238 26.16 16.98 19.53
C ASP A 238 25.55 16.52 20.86
N GLN A 239 24.99 15.30 20.87
CA GLN A 239 24.38 14.74 22.07
C GLN A 239 24.46 13.21 22.07
N SER A 240 24.64 12.64 23.25
CA SER A 240 24.56 11.20 23.45
C SER A 240 23.10 10.75 23.46
N LEU A 241 22.77 9.75 22.64
CA LEU A 241 21.42 9.24 22.43
C LEU A 241 21.39 7.74 22.67
N THR A 242 20.43 7.28 23.43
CA THR A 242 20.01 5.87 23.43
C THR A 242 19.29 5.54 22.12
N ALA A 243 19.04 4.26 21.85
CA ALA A 243 18.31 3.83 20.65
C ALA A 243 16.91 4.44 20.59
N GLU A 244 16.22 4.54 21.72
CA GLU A 244 14.91 5.16 21.85
C GLU A 244 14.93 6.66 21.52
N GLU A 245 15.90 7.38 22.10
CA GLU A 245 16.09 8.81 21.85
C GLU A 245 16.53 9.09 20.42
N ALA A 246 17.35 8.21 19.81
CA ALA A 246 17.73 8.32 18.42
C ALA A 246 16.52 8.21 17.46
N LEU A 247 15.53 7.39 17.80
CA LEU A 247 14.25 7.32 17.07
C LEU A 247 13.41 8.58 17.33
N GLU A 248 13.33 9.06 18.58
CA GLU A 248 12.60 10.29 18.97
C GLU A 248 13.00 11.49 18.13
N VAL A 249 14.30 11.77 18.07
CA VAL A 249 14.85 12.92 17.34
C VAL A 249 15.19 12.62 15.88
N SER A 250 14.98 11.38 15.46
CA SER A 250 15.29 10.93 14.09
C SER A 250 16.77 11.12 13.71
N SER A 251 17.70 10.66 14.54
CA SER A 251 19.14 10.77 14.30
C SER A 251 19.59 9.93 13.10
N ASN A 252 20.13 10.58 12.06
CA ASN A 252 20.81 9.92 10.96
C ASN A 252 22.18 9.38 11.40
N SER A 253 22.89 10.19 12.19
CA SER A 253 24.24 9.86 12.71
C SER A 253 24.24 8.54 13.49
N TYR A 254 23.24 8.34 14.35
CA TYR A 254 23.06 7.10 15.09
C TYR A 254 22.93 5.87 14.16
N MET A 255 22.09 5.99 13.14
CA MET A 255 21.83 4.89 12.18
C MET A 255 23.06 4.59 11.32
N MET A 256 23.78 5.61 10.86
CA MET A 256 25.03 5.43 10.12
C MET A 256 26.10 4.76 10.97
N GLN A 257 26.21 5.08 12.26
CA GLN A 257 27.12 4.41 13.17
C GLN A 257 26.76 2.94 13.40
N ILE A 258 25.47 2.59 13.45
CA ILE A 258 25.03 1.18 13.45
C ILE A 258 25.52 0.48 12.19
N ALA A 259 25.28 1.04 11.00
CA ALA A 259 25.72 0.43 9.73
C ALA A 259 27.25 0.25 9.69
N MET A 260 28.00 1.25 10.12
CA MET A 260 29.47 1.14 10.22
C MET A 260 29.88 -0.01 11.15
N LYS A 261 29.33 -0.09 12.35
CA LYS A 261 29.59 -1.17 13.32
C LYS A 261 29.22 -2.55 12.77
N MET A 262 28.11 -2.68 12.08
CA MET A 262 27.70 -3.93 11.40
C MET A 262 28.70 -4.34 10.33
N GLY A 263 29.35 -3.40 9.67
CA GLY A 263 30.42 -3.60 8.70
C GLY A 263 31.83 -3.74 9.31
N GLY A 264 31.94 -3.76 10.64
CA GLY A 264 33.22 -3.86 11.35
C GLY A 264 34.04 -2.57 11.42
N MET A 265 33.40 -1.41 11.18
CA MET A 265 34.04 -0.10 11.23
C MET A 265 33.51 0.70 12.43
N THR A 266 34.40 1.30 13.22
CA THR A 266 34.03 2.29 14.24
C THR A 266 34.25 3.69 13.67
N TYR A 267 33.28 4.59 13.84
CA TYR A 267 33.40 5.96 13.35
C TYR A 267 34.55 6.72 14.02
N SER A 268 35.29 7.41 13.20
CA SER A 268 36.25 8.44 13.63
C SER A 268 36.28 9.53 12.55
N SER A 269 36.29 10.79 12.96
CA SER A 269 36.25 11.92 12.03
C SER A 269 37.42 11.91 11.06
N GLY A 270 37.18 12.07 9.77
CA GLY A 270 38.21 12.06 8.73
C GLY A 270 38.72 10.65 8.33
N ALA A 271 38.18 9.59 8.95
CA ALA A 271 38.59 8.23 8.63
C ALA A 271 38.22 7.82 7.19
N GLN A 272 39.02 6.95 6.60
CA GLN A 272 38.68 6.27 5.35
C GLN A 272 37.53 5.28 5.57
N ILE A 273 36.65 5.14 4.58
CA ILE A 273 35.60 4.12 4.60
C ILE A 273 36.21 2.75 4.39
N THR A 274 36.15 1.90 5.41
CA THR A 274 36.65 0.52 5.35
C THR A 274 35.56 -0.52 5.10
N LEU A 275 34.30 -0.07 4.94
CA LEU A 275 33.17 -0.92 4.64
C LEU A 275 33.34 -1.66 3.33
N LYS A 276 32.78 -2.87 3.26
CA LYS A 276 32.73 -3.72 2.05
C LYS A 276 31.30 -3.77 1.52
N PRO A 277 31.08 -4.04 0.23
CA PRO A 277 29.74 -4.16 -0.36
C PRO A 277 28.78 -5.11 0.36
N SER A 278 29.32 -6.10 1.09
CA SER A 278 28.52 -7.01 1.92
C SER A 278 27.68 -6.32 2.99
N ILE A 279 27.98 -5.06 3.34
CA ILE A 279 27.13 -4.28 4.27
C ILE A 279 25.74 -4.04 3.68
N PHE A 280 25.62 -3.80 2.37
CA PHE A 280 24.31 -3.70 1.72
C PHE A 280 23.50 -4.98 1.89
N THR A 281 24.13 -6.14 1.68
CA THR A 281 23.47 -7.45 1.87
C THR A 281 23.00 -7.62 3.32
N LYS A 282 23.83 -7.24 4.30
CA LYS A 282 23.47 -7.31 5.72
C LYS A 282 22.29 -6.39 6.06
N LEU A 283 22.32 -5.12 5.66
CA LEU A 283 21.24 -4.18 5.91
C LEU A 283 19.93 -4.65 5.25
N ARG A 284 19.99 -5.03 3.98
CA ARG A 284 18.85 -5.55 3.21
C ARG A 284 18.26 -6.83 3.81
N TYR A 285 19.10 -7.71 4.34
CA TYR A 285 18.65 -8.93 5.02
C TYR A 285 17.71 -8.59 6.20
N TYR A 286 18.12 -7.68 7.07
CA TYR A 286 17.28 -7.25 8.19
C TYR A 286 16.06 -6.45 7.72
N PHE A 287 16.21 -5.58 6.75
CA PHE A 287 15.09 -4.83 6.19
C PHE A 287 14.03 -5.76 5.57
N ASN A 288 14.46 -6.79 4.85
CA ASN A 288 13.56 -7.81 4.28
C ASN A 288 12.82 -8.61 5.37
N MET A 289 13.48 -8.93 6.49
CA MET A 289 12.81 -9.55 7.63
C MET A 289 11.60 -8.74 8.10
N PHE A 290 11.72 -7.42 8.05
CA PHE A 290 10.65 -6.48 8.39
C PHE A 290 9.76 -6.11 7.18
N GLY A 291 9.85 -6.82 6.07
CA GLY A 291 8.98 -6.64 4.90
C GLY A 291 9.40 -5.53 3.94
N LEU A 292 10.51 -4.84 4.19
CA LEU A 292 11.03 -3.79 3.31
C LEU A 292 11.88 -4.41 2.19
N GLY A 293 11.54 -4.13 0.93
CA GLY A 293 12.28 -4.63 -0.24
C GLY A 293 11.86 -6.00 -0.75
N GLU A 294 10.71 -6.50 -0.29
CA GLU A 294 10.10 -7.76 -0.74
C GLU A 294 8.61 -7.56 -1.02
N LYS A 295 8.04 -8.39 -1.88
CA LYS A 295 6.57 -8.41 -2.06
C LYS A 295 5.90 -8.88 -0.78
N THR A 296 4.84 -8.17 -0.38
CA THR A 296 4.08 -8.51 0.83
C THR A 296 3.17 -9.72 0.62
N GLY A 297 2.88 -10.07 -0.64
CA GLY A 297 1.96 -11.14 -0.99
C GLY A 297 0.49 -10.76 -0.84
N ILE A 298 0.18 -9.47 -0.91
CA ILE A 298 -1.22 -9.02 -0.98
C ILE A 298 -1.95 -9.71 -2.13
N ASP A 299 -3.21 -10.03 -1.93
CA ASP A 299 -4.08 -10.71 -2.88
C ASP A 299 -4.54 -9.80 -4.04
N LEU A 300 -3.59 -9.07 -4.62
CA LEU A 300 -3.76 -8.20 -5.79
C LEU A 300 -2.64 -8.43 -6.81
N PRO A 301 -2.93 -8.34 -8.11
CA PRO A 301 -1.90 -8.38 -9.14
C PRO A 301 -1.11 -7.06 -9.18
N GLY A 302 0.09 -7.10 -9.74
CA GLY A 302 0.89 -5.91 -10.00
C GLY A 302 1.73 -5.40 -8.84
N GLU A 303 1.80 -6.12 -7.72
CA GLU A 303 2.69 -5.77 -6.61
C GLU A 303 4.16 -5.85 -7.02
N ILE A 304 4.95 -4.85 -6.62
CA ILE A 304 6.40 -4.81 -6.81
C ILE A 304 7.14 -4.95 -5.48
N ALA A 305 8.39 -5.41 -5.55
CA ALA A 305 9.27 -5.54 -4.37
C ALA A 305 9.97 -4.22 -3.97
N GLY A 306 9.74 -3.12 -4.70
CA GLY A 306 10.50 -1.88 -4.56
C GLY A 306 11.69 -1.83 -5.52
N TYR A 307 12.65 -0.96 -5.23
CA TYR A 307 13.86 -0.78 -6.02
C TYR A 307 15.10 -0.82 -5.13
N LYS A 308 16.13 -1.56 -5.55
CA LYS A 308 17.41 -1.66 -4.85
C LYS A 308 18.48 -0.87 -5.59
N GLY A 309 19.12 0.06 -4.90
CA GLY A 309 20.26 0.80 -5.42
C GLY A 309 21.49 -0.10 -5.65
N THR A 310 22.45 0.42 -6.40
CA THR A 310 23.68 -0.31 -6.74
C THR A 310 24.53 -0.61 -5.49
N ALA A 311 24.90 -1.87 -5.30
CA ALA A 311 25.63 -2.37 -4.14
C ALA A 311 27.06 -2.81 -4.52
N ASN A 312 27.95 -1.85 -4.74
CA ASN A 312 29.36 -2.11 -5.06
C ASN A 312 30.28 -1.16 -4.29
N GLN A 313 31.60 -1.32 -4.44
CA GLN A 313 32.59 -0.51 -3.72
C GLN A 313 32.57 0.96 -4.13
N ALA A 314 32.22 1.29 -5.37
CA ALA A 314 32.13 2.68 -5.84
C ALA A 314 30.97 3.45 -5.18
N HIS A 315 29.94 2.72 -4.73
CA HIS A 315 28.75 3.29 -4.06
C HIS A 315 28.74 3.01 -2.56
N ILE A 316 29.86 2.62 -1.97
CA ILE A 316 29.89 2.16 -0.56
C ILE A 316 29.39 3.20 0.44
N GLY A 317 29.56 4.48 0.15
CA GLY A 317 29.03 5.57 0.97
C GLY A 317 27.49 5.56 1.05
N ASN A 318 26.81 5.01 0.07
CA ASN A 318 25.35 4.90 0.06
C ASN A 318 24.82 3.82 1.03
N ALA A 319 25.68 2.94 1.53
CA ALA A 319 25.31 2.04 2.63
C ALA A 319 24.95 2.83 3.91
N LEU A 320 25.57 3.98 4.11
CA LEU A 320 25.22 4.90 5.20
C LEU A 320 23.84 5.52 4.96
N ASP A 321 23.56 5.91 3.71
CA ASP A 321 22.25 6.46 3.32
C ASP A 321 21.15 5.42 3.47
N GLU A 322 21.42 4.15 3.11
CA GLU A 322 20.50 3.03 3.32
C GLU A 322 20.08 2.89 4.78
N SER A 323 21.00 3.10 5.72
CA SER A 323 20.73 2.94 7.16
C SER A 323 19.62 3.86 7.70
N PHE A 324 19.34 4.97 7.02
CA PHE A 324 18.25 5.88 7.39
C PHE A 324 17.21 6.07 6.28
N GLY A 325 17.17 5.14 5.31
CA GLY A 325 16.12 5.05 4.29
C GLY A 325 16.28 5.96 3.08
N ASN A 326 17.49 6.42 2.80
CA ASN A 326 17.75 7.40 1.73
C ASN A 326 18.46 6.79 0.52
N TYR A 327 18.27 5.50 0.27
CA TYR A 327 18.91 4.81 -0.85
C TYR A 327 17.96 3.84 -1.58
N ASP A 328 17.57 2.73 -0.97
CA ASP A 328 16.59 1.82 -1.57
C ASP A 328 15.18 2.42 -1.50
N ALA A 329 14.31 2.00 -2.41
CA ALA A 329 12.93 2.48 -2.49
C ALA A 329 11.94 1.34 -2.19
N TYR A 330 10.88 1.67 -1.46
CA TYR A 330 9.88 0.74 -0.97
C TYR A 330 8.47 1.18 -1.38
N THR A 331 7.48 0.30 -1.24
CA THR A 331 6.08 0.63 -1.46
C THR A 331 5.38 0.97 -0.13
N VAL A 332 4.25 1.66 -0.21
CA VAL A 332 3.49 2.04 1.00
C VAL A 332 2.91 0.81 1.71
N ILE A 333 2.50 -0.23 0.95
CA ILE A 333 2.03 -1.49 1.56
C ILE A 333 3.15 -2.19 2.36
N GLN A 334 4.40 -2.10 1.90
CA GLN A 334 5.54 -2.62 2.65
C GLN A 334 5.73 -1.86 3.97
N LEU A 335 5.55 -0.54 3.97
CA LEU A 335 5.59 0.26 5.21
C LEU A 335 4.50 -0.14 6.19
N ALA A 336 3.28 -0.42 5.71
CA ALA A 336 2.19 -0.90 6.55
C ALA A 336 2.49 -2.25 7.18
N GLN A 337 3.02 -3.21 6.41
CA GLN A 337 3.46 -4.51 6.92
C GLN A 337 4.61 -4.36 7.93
N TYR A 338 5.61 -3.56 7.61
CA TYR A 338 6.75 -3.22 8.47
C TYR A 338 6.28 -2.70 9.83
N MET A 339 5.42 -1.68 9.85
CA MET A 339 4.95 -1.09 11.09
C MET A 339 4.05 -2.06 11.89
N SER A 340 3.31 -2.93 11.20
CA SER A 340 2.49 -3.96 11.82
C SER A 340 3.32 -4.97 12.61
N ILE A 341 4.53 -5.30 12.15
CA ILE A 341 5.44 -6.22 12.86
C ILE A 341 5.81 -5.64 14.23
N PHE A 342 6.09 -4.35 14.33
CA PHE A 342 6.34 -3.69 15.61
C PHE A 342 5.07 -3.59 16.47
N ALA A 343 3.95 -3.27 15.85
CA ALA A 343 2.66 -3.13 16.53
C ALA A 343 2.21 -4.44 17.21
N ASN A 344 2.41 -5.58 16.55
CA ASN A 344 1.95 -6.89 17.03
C ASN A 344 3.03 -7.72 17.75
N GLY A 345 4.23 -7.17 17.93
CA GLY A 345 5.30 -7.82 18.69
C GLY A 345 6.10 -8.87 17.90
N GLY A 346 6.20 -8.76 16.57
CA GLY A 346 7.15 -9.54 15.76
C GLY A 346 6.55 -10.48 14.73
N ARG A 347 5.24 -10.46 14.49
CA ARG A 347 4.59 -11.30 13.47
C ARG A 347 4.48 -10.55 12.15
N LYS A 348 5.04 -11.11 11.08
CA LYS A 348 4.89 -10.59 9.71
C LYS A 348 3.60 -11.17 9.11
N MET A 349 2.53 -10.39 9.15
CA MET A 349 1.22 -10.78 8.62
C MET A 349 1.17 -10.51 7.12
N GLN A 350 0.57 -11.44 6.36
CA GLN A 350 0.27 -11.20 4.94
C GLN A 350 -0.90 -10.22 4.82
N PRO A 351 -0.72 -9.09 4.12
CA PRO A 351 -1.85 -8.20 3.82
C PRO A 351 -2.86 -8.88 2.91
N TYR A 352 -4.15 -8.61 3.10
CA TYR A 352 -5.21 -9.10 2.22
C TYR A 352 -6.42 -8.17 2.20
N ILE A 353 -7.13 -8.17 1.07
CA ILE A 353 -8.33 -7.36 0.87
C ILE A 353 -9.59 -8.20 0.62
N VAL A 354 -9.46 -9.45 0.20
CA VAL A 354 -10.62 -10.35 0.02
C VAL A 354 -10.93 -11.03 1.34
N LYS A 355 -12.06 -10.67 1.93
CA LYS A 355 -12.53 -11.22 3.21
C LYS A 355 -13.30 -12.52 3.01
N GLN A 356 -14.29 -12.52 2.11
CA GLN A 356 -15.17 -13.67 1.87
C GLN A 356 -15.54 -13.76 0.39
N ILE A 357 -15.83 -14.98 -0.04
CA ILE A 357 -16.62 -15.25 -1.25
C ILE A 357 -17.97 -15.79 -0.79
N ARG A 358 -19.08 -15.21 -1.29
CA ARG A 358 -20.43 -15.59 -0.91
C ARG A 358 -21.28 -15.86 -2.14
N SER A 359 -22.15 -16.86 -2.06
CA SER A 359 -23.13 -17.10 -3.10
C SER A 359 -24.10 -15.91 -3.24
N THR A 360 -24.81 -15.84 -4.35
CA THR A 360 -25.88 -14.85 -4.58
C THR A 360 -27.23 -15.54 -4.48
N ASN A 361 -28.10 -15.02 -3.63
CA ASN A 361 -29.49 -15.48 -3.54
C ASN A 361 -30.30 -15.09 -4.79
N SER A 362 -31.46 -15.68 -4.99
CA SER A 362 -32.37 -15.39 -6.12
C SER A 362 -32.79 -13.92 -6.21
N ASP A 363 -32.93 -13.23 -5.05
CA ASP A 363 -33.24 -11.80 -4.92
C ASP A 363 -32.04 -10.87 -5.13
N GLY A 364 -30.83 -11.44 -5.29
CA GLY A 364 -29.59 -10.69 -5.47
C GLY A 364 -28.86 -10.37 -4.17
N SER A 365 -29.41 -10.72 -3.00
CA SER A 365 -28.75 -10.54 -1.71
C SER A 365 -27.59 -11.53 -1.51
N LEU A 366 -26.74 -11.24 -0.51
CA LEU A 366 -25.62 -12.11 -0.15
C LEU A 366 -26.13 -13.44 0.42
N GLY A 367 -25.69 -14.54 -0.18
CA GLY A 367 -26.04 -15.89 0.25
C GLY A 367 -25.02 -16.50 1.23
N LYS A 368 -24.80 -17.80 1.13
CA LYS A 368 -23.89 -18.56 1.99
C LYS A 368 -22.44 -18.13 1.79
N VAL A 369 -21.65 -18.19 2.87
CA VAL A 369 -20.20 -18.08 2.79
C VAL A 369 -19.65 -19.34 2.14
N LEU A 370 -18.93 -19.17 1.03
CA LEU A 370 -18.24 -20.23 0.30
C LEU A 370 -16.77 -20.30 0.62
N TYR A 371 -16.19 -19.14 0.94
CA TYR A 371 -14.81 -18.98 1.37
C TYR A 371 -14.71 -17.85 2.38
N GLU A 372 -13.87 -18.00 3.38
CA GLU A 372 -13.52 -16.97 4.35
C GLU A 372 -12.01 -16.95 4.57
N ALA A 373 -11.42 -15.79 4.33
CA ALA A 373 -9.98 -15.60 4.50
C ALA A 373 -9.58 -15.77 5.97
N GLN A 374 -8.50 -16.51 6.20
CA GLN A 374 -7.89 -16.64 7.52
C GLN A 374 -6.61 -15.80 7.58
N PRO A 375 -6.35 -15.09 8.68
CA PRO A 375 -5.10 -14.38 8.88
C PRO A 375 -3.90 -15.32 8.68
N LYS A 376 -2.92 -14.88 7.87
CA LYS A 376 -1.74 -15.67 7.57
C LYS A 376 -0.48 -15.00 8.11
N VAL A 377 0.20 -15.69 9.03
CA VAL A 377 1.53 -15.32 9.49
C VAL A 377 2.55 -15.84 8.49
N GLN A 378 3.29 -14.95 7.83
CA GLN A 378 4.35 -15.32 6.88
C GLN A 378 5.63 -15.72 7.61
N SER A 379 5.98 -15.00 8.66
CA SER A 379 7.12 -15.29 9.52
C SER A 379 6.96 -14.62 10.89
N VAL A 380 7.76 -15.06 11.84
CA VAL A 380 7.91 -14.43 13.15
C VAL A 380 9.36 -13.99 13.28
N ILE A 381 9.59 -12.77 13.74
CA ILE A 381 10.94 -12.26 13.98
C ILE A 381 11.51 -12.95 15.21
N ASP A 382 12.57 -13.73 15.00
CA ASP A 382 13.31 -14.39 16.09
C ASP A 382 14.23 -13.40 16.80
N ALA A 383 13.65 -12.63 17.72
CA ALA A 383 14.37 -11.65 18.52
C ALA A 383 13.73 -11.54 19.91
N PRO A 384 14.52 -11.24 20.96
CA PRO A 384 13.99 -11.01 22.30
C PRO A 384 12.94 -9.90 22.34
N ALA A 385 11.90 -10.09 23.17
CA ALA A 385 10.86 -9.07 23.35
C ALA A 385 11.42 -7.71 23.82
N SER A 386 12.57 -7.69 24.50
CA SER A 386 13.25 -6.47 24.92
C SER A 386 13.68 -5.59 23.72
N TYR A 387 14.03 -6.19 22.58
CA TYR A 387 14.39 -5.43 21.38
C TYR A 387 13.18 -4.67 20.82
N PHE A 388 12.04 -5.34 20.73
CA PHE A 388 10.77 -4.70 20.33
C PHE A 388 10.35 -3.61 21.31
N LYS A 389 10.56 -3.81 22.63
CA LYS A 389 10.26 -2.78 23.64
C LYS A 389 11.07 -1.50 23.41
N ILE A 390 12.36 -1.61 23.08
CA ILE A 390 13.22 -0.47 22.76
C ILE A 390 12.66 0.31 21.57
N VAL A 391 12.40 -0.37 20.44
CA VAL A 391 11.92 0.30 19.23
C VAL A 391 10.52 0.89 19.43
N ARG A 392 9.60 0.14 20.06
CA ARG A 392 8.25 0.63 20.39
C ARG A 392 8.29 1.84 21.33
N LYS A 393 9.20 1.86 22.31
CA LYS A 393 9.43 3.02 23.16
C LYS A 393 9.91 4.20 22.35
N GLY A 394 10.85 4.00 21.42
CA GLY A 394 11.31 5.03 20.50
C GLY A 394 10.17 5.61 19.67
N PHE A 395 9.30 4.78 19.09
CA PHE A 395 8.13 5.24 18.34
C PHE A 395 7.12 6.01 19.21
N TYR A 396 6.98 5.63 20.47
CA TYR A 396 6.16 6.37 21.42
C TYR A 396 6.78 7.76 21.70
N LEU A 397 8.09 7.83 21.88
CA LEU A 397 8.80 9.10 22.12
C LEU A 397 8.75 10.06 20.91
N VAL A 398 8.68 9.55 19.69
CA VAL A 398 8.46 10.39 18.48
C VAL A 398 7.25 11.30 18.63
N THR A 399 6.21 10.85 19.31
CA THR A 399 4.96 11.61 19.50
C THR A 399 4.83 12.22 20.88
N HIS A 400 5.38 11.59 21.92
CA HIS A 400 5.17 11.96 23.32
C HIS A 400 6.47 12.40 24.06
N GLY A 401 7.60 12.33 23.39
CA GLY A 401 8.87 12.70 23.98
C GLY A 401 8.97 14.17 24.39
N SER A 402 10.02 14.49 25.09
CA SER A 402 10.28 15.83 25.65
C SER A 402 11.46 16.56 25.00
N SER A 403 12.17 15.92 24.08
CA SER A 403 13.26 16.57 23.34
C SER A 403 12.74 17.77 22.55
N SER A 404 13.54 18.82 22.45
CA SER A 404 13.26 19.96 21.55
C SER A 404 13.27 19.57 20.06
N TYR A 405 13.83 18.40 19.74
CA TYR A 405 13.94 17.87 18.38
C TYR A 405 12.93 16.73 18.07
N VAL A 406 11.90 16.59 18.88
CA VAL A 406 10.79 15.66 18.66
C VAL A 406 10.11 15.94 17.30
N THR A 407 9.90 14.91 16.48
CA THR A 407 9.42 15.10 15.10
C THR A 407 7.93 14.88 14.91
N GLY A 408 7.23 14.23 15.86
CA GLY A 408 5.80 13.88 15.77
C GLY A 408 4.92 14.50 16.84
N SER A 409 5.35 15.58 17.50
CA SER A 409 4.65 16.21 18.62
C SER A 409 3.21 16.67 18.29
N ALA A 410 2.90 16.94 17.03
CA ALA A 410 1.55 17.29 16.59
C ALA A 410 0.51 16.17 16.86
N LEU A 411 0.98 14.94 17.12
CA LEU A 411 0.12 13.78 17.44
C LEU A 411 0.00 13.53 18.95
N LYS A 412 0.70 14.28 19.79
CA LYS A 412 0.76 14.05 21.24
C LYS A 412 -0.60 14.03 21.94
N SER A 413 -1.51 14.88 21.51
CA SER A 413 -2.85 15.01 22.10
C SER A 413 -3.90 14.10 21.47
N VAL A 414 -3.54 13.26 20.51
CA VAL A 414 -4.50 12.38 19.84
C VAL A 414 -4.88 11.22 20.75
N THR A 415 -6.17 10.94 20.84
CA THR A 415 -6.71 9.82 21.62
C THR A 415 -7.54 8.92 20.71
N PRO A 416 -7.36 7.59 20.75
CA PRO A 416 -6.30 6.86 21.48
C PRO A 416 -4.88 7.22 21.05
N SER A 417 -3.91 7.03 21.96
CA SER A 417 -2.51 7.43 21.73
C SER A 417 -1.87 6.76 20.50
N ILE A 418 -1.01 7.50 19.82
CA ILE A 418 -0.33 7.04 18.61
C ILE A 418 1.17 6.89 18.91
N SER A 419 1.74 5.76 18.52
CA SER A 419 3.19 5.59 18.36
C SER A 419 3.52 5.64 16.88
N ALA A 420 4.56 6.40 16.50
CA ALA A 420 4.82 6.69 15.09
C ALA A 420 6.29 6.89 14.77
N LYS A 421 6.60 6.93 13.48
CA LYS A 421 7.83 7.47 12.92
C LYS A 421 7.49 8.33 11.71
N THR A 422 7.96 9.55 11.72
CA THR A 422 7.93 10.46 10.58
C THR A 422 9.17 10.25 9.71
N GLY A 423 9.05 10.49 8.43
CA GLY A 423 10.15 10.39 7.48
C GLY A 423 10.20 11.56 6.53
N THR A 424 11.42 11.94 6.19
CA THR A 424 11.77 12.83 5.10
C THR A 424 12.86 12.14 4.32
N GLY A 425 12.59 11.78 3.07
CA GLY A 425 13.56 11.18 2.15
C GLY A 425 14.01 12.25 1.15
N GLU A 426 15.31 12.46 1.04
CA GLU A 426 15.86 13.38 0.04
C GLU A 426 15.86 12.69 -1.32
N THR A 427 15.27 13.35 -2.31
CA THR A 427 15.17 12.83 -3.69
C THR A 427 15.37 13.96 -4.70
N VAL A 428 15.72 13.57 -5.91
CA VAL A 428 15.79 14.49 -7.05
C VAL A 428 14.68 14.11 -8.02
N THR A 429 13.90 15.08 -8.46
CA THR A 429 12.85 14.83 -9.46
C THR A 429 13.48 14.40 -10.78
N ASN A 430 13.04 13.27 -11.34
CA ASN A 430 13.53 12.74 -12.61
C ASN A 430 13.52 13.81 -13.71
N GLY A 431 14.72 14.08 -14.28
CA GLY A 431 14.92 15.04 -15.36
C GLY A 431 15.03 16.51 -14.94
N THR A 432 15.13 16.81 -13.64
CA THR A 432 15.41 18.14 -13.11
C THR A 432 16.49 18.05 -12.04
N GLU A 433 17.28 19.12 -11.84
CA GLU A 433 18.21 19.25 -10.71
C GLU A 433 17.51 19.73 -9.42
N THR A 434 16.18 19.71 -9.40
CA THR A 434 15.40 20.21 -8.27
C THR A 434 15.42 19.19 -7.13
N GLU A 435 15.99 19.59 -6.01
CA GLU A 435 15.91 18.83 -4.78
C GLU A 435 14.45 18.78 -4.29
N THR A 436 14.00 17.59 -3.98
CA THR A 436 12.66 17.32 -3.45
C THR A 436 12.75 16.37 -2.27
N GLU A 437 11.69 16.29 -1.50
CA GLU A 437 11.58 15.39 -0.36
C GLU A 437 10.42 14.42 -0.54
N THR A 438 10.59 13.21 -0.05
CA THR A 438 9.45 12.35 0.26
C THR A 438 9.02 12.63 1.69
N LEU A 439 7.78 13.03 1.88
CA LEU A 439 7.18 13.06 3.21
C LEU A 439 6.50 11.73 3.47
N SER A 440 6.94 11.00 4.47
CA SER A 440 6.39 9.69 4.82
C SER A 440 5.97 9.63 6.29
N PHE A 441 5.13 8.65 6.58
CA PHE A 441 4.62 8.41 7.92
C PHE A 441 4.30 6.93 8.10
N VAL A 442 4.63 6.39 9.26
CA VAL A 442 4.13 5.11 9.77
C VAL A 442 3.73 5.28 11.24
N GLY A 443 2.64 4.68 11.62
CA GLY A 443 2.19 4.74 13.02
C GLY A 443 1.14 3.69 13.33
N TYR A 444 0.94 3.44 14.61
CA TYR A 444 -0.11 2.56 15.11
C TYR A 444 -0.81 3.16 16.33
N SER A 445 -2.03 2.73 16.54
CA SER A 445 -2.89 3.18 17.64
C SER A 445 -3.79 2.02 18.13
N PRO A 446 -4.12 1.93 19.44
CA PRO A 446 -3.47 2.61 20.56
C PRO A 446 -2.00 2.19 20.73
N SER A 447 -1.18 3.03 21.37
CA SER A 447 0.25 2.72 21.60
C SER A 447 0.47 1.45 22.45
N SER A 448 -0.44 1.16 23.39
CA SER A 448 -0.33 0.01 24.30
C SER A 448 -0.88 -1.29 23.70
N ASN A 449 -2.00 -1.21 22.97
CA ASN A 449 -2.68 -2.37 22.37
C ASN A 449 -3.06 -2.02 20.92
N PRO A 450 -2.14 -2.10 19.98
CA PRO A 450 -2.35 -1.65 18.61
C PRO A 450 -3.47 -2.40 17.89
N GLN A 451 -4.41 -1.65 17.30
CA GLN A 451 -5.53 -2.16 16.52
C GLN A 451 -5.53 -1.69 15.08
N VAL A 452 -4.77 -0.66 14.79
CA VAL A 452 -4.67 -0.07 13.45
C VAL A 452 -3.27 0.45 13.19
N VAL A 453 -2.79 0.24 11.98
CA VAL A 453 -1.57 0.82 11.42
C VAL A 453 -1.94 1.73 10.28
N VAL A 454 -1.33 2.90 10.23
CA VAL A 454 -1.39 3.85 9.10
C VAL A 454 0.01 4.01 8.52
N ALA A 455 0.12 3.84 7.22
CA ALA A 455 1.32 4.14 6.45
C ALA A 455 0.95 5.05 5.28
N LEU A 456 1.74 6.09 5.03
CA LEU A 456 1.55 6.95 3.87
C LEU A 456 2.88 7.56 3.39
N ALA A 457 2.90 7.95 2.11
CA ALA A 457 4.04 8.63 1.50
C ALA A 457 3.59 9.62 0.43
N ILE A 458 4.29 10.74 0.37
CA ILE A 458 4.12 11.84 -0.59
C ILE A 458 5.48 12.07 -1.25
N PRO A 459 5.77 11.40 -2.39
CA PRO A 459 7.05 11.58 -3.09
C PRO A 459 7.12 12.94 -3.79
N GLY A 460 8.30 13.53 -3.84
CA GLY A 460 8.58 14.75 -4.60
C GLY A 460 7.91 16.00 -4.02
N ALA A 461 7.67 16.05 -2.71
CA ALA A 461 7.18 17.24 -2.04
C ALA A 461 8.28 18.34 -2.03
N SER A 462 7.87 19.60 -1.96
CA SER A 462 8.80 20.73 -1.84
C SER A 462 9.46 20.74 -0.46
N THR A 463 10.74 21.06 -0.41
CA THR A 463 11.49 21.29 0.83
C THR A 463 10.97 22.51 1.61
N SER A 464 10.17 23.35 0.97
CA SER A 464 9.49 24.49 1.59
C SER A 464 7.99 24.45 1.32
N GLY A 465 7.16 24.66 2.32
CA GLY A 465 5.70 24.81 2.19
C GLY A 465 4.88 23.51 2.23
N SER A 466 5.52 22.35 2.36
CA SER A 466 4.84 21.05 2.51
C SER A 466 4.96 20.45 3.91
N SER A 467 5.67 21.12 4.82
CA SER A 467 5.95 20.65 6.17
C SER A 467 4.68 20.26 6.94
N GLY A 468 4.68 19.04 7.51
CA GLY A 468 3.60 18.53 8.33
C GLY A 468 2.40 17.94 7.57
N MET A 469 2.40 17.94 6.24
CA MET A 469 1.30 17.38 5.43
C MET A 469 1.06 15.89 5.73
N ASN A 470 2.13 15.10 5.83
CA ASN A 470 2.08 13.68 6.19
C ASN A 470 1.47 13.46 7.59
N THR A 471 1.90 14.25 8.57
CA THR A 471 1.41 14.16 9.95
C THR A 471 -0.06 14.58 10.06
N THR A 472 -0.47 15.63 9.35
CA THR A 472 -1.87 16.08 9.29
C THR A 472 -2.76 15.00 8.69
N MET A 473 -2.39 14.43 7.54
CA MET A 473 -3.14 13.34 6.93
C MET A 473 -3.25 12.15 7.88
N ALA A 474 -2.14 11.74 8.50
CA ALA A 474 -2.14 10.62 9.44
C ALA A 474 -3.09 10.86 10.63
N LYS A 475 -3.05 12.04 11.23
CA LYS A 475 -3.93 12.45 12.33
C LYS A 475 -5.42 12.31 11.95
N GLU A 476 -5.78 12.81 10.79
CA GLU A 476 -7.15 12.74 10.29
C GLU A 476 -7.57 11.31 9.96
N ILE A 477 -6.67 10.49 9.42
CA ILE A 477 -6.93 9.07 9.11
C ILE A 477 -7.16 8.27 10.39
N PHE A 478 -6.34 8.45 11.44
CA PHE A 478 -6.57 7.79 12.74
C PHE A 478 -7.93 8.19 13.33
N ALA A 479 -8.26 9.47 13.33
CA ALA A 479 -9.56 9.94 13.82
C ALA A 479 -10.73 9.33 13.03
N ALA A 480 -10.60 9.25 11.71
CA ALA A 480 -11.60 8.63 10.85
C ALA A 480 -11.75 7.12 11.12
N PHE A 481 -10.64 6.42 11.39
CA PHE A 481 -10.69 4.98 11.73
C PHE A 481 -11.57 4.72 12.96
N TRP A 482 -11.36 5.45 14.04
CA TRP A 482 -12.14 5.28 15.28
C TRP A 482 -13.61 5.64 15.08
N LYS A 483 -13.90 6.58 14.18
CA LYS A 483 -15.27 6.98 13.87
C LYS A 483 -16.02 5.98 12.96
N TYR A 484 -15.37 5.50 11.90
CA TYR A 484 -16.06 4.76 10.83
C TYR A 484 -15.89 3.24 10.90
N VAL A 485 -14.84 2.75 11.54
CA VAL A 485 -14.55 1.32 11.64
C VAL A 485 -14.92 0.81 13.04
N LYS A 486 -14.32 1.37 14.09
CA LYS A 486 -14.53 0.86 15.46
C LYS A 486 -15.86 1.25 16.09
N HIS A 487 -16.45 2.38 15.72
CA HIS A 487 -17.77 2.74 16.25
C HIS A 487 -18.89 1.82 15.72
N ASN A 488 -18.70 1.25 14.52
CA ASN A 488 -19.67 0.32 13.93
C ASN A 488 -19.55 -1.12 14.48
N ASP A 489 -18.41 -1.49 15.07
CA ASP A 489 -18.22 -2.81 15.70
C ASP A 489 -18.94 -2.93 17.05
N THR A 490 -19.37 -1.83 17.66
CA THR A 490 -20.11 -1.81 18.94
C THR A 490 -21.63 -1.79 18.76
N SER A 491 -22.11 -1.76 17.51
CA SER A 491 -23.55 -1.69 17.17
C SER A 491 -24.06 -2.97 16.46
N SER A 492 -23.33 -4.09 16.53
CA SER A 492 -23.76 -5.39 16.01
C SER A 492 -24.13 -6.35 17.12
#